data_e0b4ccc501f2e5512b98a9f8de9f5cd6
#
_entry.id   e0b4ccc501f2e5512b98a9f8de9f5cd6
#
_cell.length_a   1.000
_cell.length_b   1.000
_cell.length_c   1.000
_cell.angle_alpha   90.00
_cell.angle_beta   90.00
_cell.angle_gamma   90.00
#
_symmetry.space_group_name_H-M   'P 1'
#
loop_
_entity.id
_entity.type
_entity.pdbx_description
1 polymer ?
#
loop_
_entity_poly.entity_id
_entity_poly.type
_entity_poly.pdbx_seq_one_letter_code
_entity_poly.pdbx_strand_id
1 'polypeptide(L)'
;MADAAGLTGSAAETLAAKLRRAPLVLAIVVSPKPSPKVPDWEQEVVASGVAHALSLALDEAGWGVMWRTGLQARADAVHRIHQLAPNERLLGWLYVGAKPASKSGRRTPIKAKDYLTAL
;
A
#
# COMPACT_ATOMS: atom_id res chain seq x y z
N MET A 1 10.20 13.03 -0.01
CA MET A 1 8.86 12.60 0.51
C MET A 1 8.47 13.32 1.81
N ALA A 2 9.35 13.46 2.78
CA ALA A 2 9.02 14.17 4.03
C ALA A 2 8.66 15.65 3.77
N ASP A 3 9.47 16.36 2.97
CA ASP A 3 9.20 17.75 2.56
C ASP A 3 7.90 17.88 1.76
N ALA A 4 7.61 16.85 0.94
CA ALA A 4 6.41 16.80 0.13
C ALA A 4 5.12 16.59 0.96
N ALA A 5 5.22 15.99 2.14
CA ALA A 5 4.10 15.83 3.06
C ALA A 5 3.89 17.08 3.96
N GLY A 6 4.67 18.13 3.78
CA GLY A 6 4.62 19.35 4.61
C GLY A 6 5.11 19.14 6.04
N LEU A 7 5.84 18.05 6.29
CA LEU A 7 6.39 17.73 7.60
C LEU A 7 7.76 18.37 7.79
N THR A 8 8.02 18.88 8.97
CA THR A 8 9.30 19.49 9.36
C THR A 8 9.87 18.85 10.63
N GLY A 9 11.17 19.00 10.85
CA GLY A 9 11.84 18.54 12.07
C GLY A 9 11.76 17.02 12.28
N SER A 10 11.53 16.60 13.52
CA SER A 10 11.52 15.19 13.91
C SER A 10 10.47 14.32 13.22
N ALA A 11 9.34 14.91 12.79
CA ALA A 11 8.31 14.19 12.04
C ALA A 11 8.79 13.85 10.62
N ALA A 12 9.50 14.76 9.96
CA ALA A 12 10.12 14.54 8.66
C ALA A 12 11.20 13.46 8.72
N GLU A 13 12.06 13.50 9.73
CA GLU A 13 13.10 12.49 9.97
C GLU A 13 12.49 11.10 10.24
N THR A 14 11.44 11.05 11.05
CA THR A 14 10.73 9.81 11.35
C THR A 14 10.12 9.20 10.07
N LEU A 15 9.51 10.01 9.20
CA LEU A 15 8.95 9.54 7.94
C LEU A 15 10.06 9.06 7.00
N ALA A 16 11.15 9.81 6.87
CA ALA A 16 12.31 9.42 6.06
C ALA A 16 12.94 8.11 6.54
N ALA A 17 13.05 7.91 7.86
CA ALA A 17 13.53 6.65 8.43
C ALA A 17 12.57 5.48 8.14
N LYS A 18 11.25 5.72 8.17
CA LYS A 18 10.26 4.69 7.82
C LYS A 18 10.38 4.25 6.36
N LEU A 19 10.65 5.16 5.44
CA LEU A 19 10.80 4.87 4.02
C LEU A 19 12.05 4.04 3.71
N ARG A 20 13.07 4.11 4.57
CA ARG A 20 14.33 3.35 4.43
C ARG A 20 14.32 1.99 5.13
N ARG A 21 13.19 1.54 5.69
CA ARG A 21 13.08 0.27 6.42
C ARG A 21 13.11 -0.97 5.54
N ALA A 22 12.87 -0.83 4.26
CA ALA A 22 12.88 -1.93 3.32
C ALA A 22 13.82 -1.64 2.15
N PRO A 23 14.54 -2.63 1.65
CA PRO A 23 15.44 -2.48 0.50
C PRO A 23 14.69 -2.20 -0.81
N LEU A 24 13.41 -2.60 -0.90
CA LEU A 24 12.56 -2.33 -2.04
C LEU A 24 11.22 -1.77 -1.57
N VAL A 25 10.76 -0.72 -2.23
CA VAL A 25 9.44 -0.12 -2.02
C VAL A 25 8.75 -0.01 -3.37
N LEU A 26 7.61 -0.69 -3.51
CA LEU A 26 6.80 -0.67 -4.72
C LEU A 26 5.61 0.27 -4.52
N ALA A 27 5.48 1.29 -5.34
CA ALA A 27 4.31 2.15 -5.37
C ALA A 27 3.15 1.44 -6.08
N ILE A 28 2.00 1.37 -5.44
CA ILE A 28 0.77 0.82 -6.02
C ILE A 28 -0.04 1.97 -6.59
N VAL A 29 -0.09 2.04 -7.89
CA VAL A 29 -0.77 3.11 -8.62
C VAL A 29 -1.94 2.54 -9.40
N VAL A 30 -3.10 3.16 -9.27
CA VAL A 30 -4.25 2.90 -10.13
C VAL A 30 -4.35 4.01 -11.18
N SER A 31 -4.62 3.62 -12.43
CA SER A 31 -4.87 4.52 -13.55
C SER A 31 -6.30 4.30 -14.07
N PRO A 32 -7.32 4.89 -13.41
CA PRO A 32 -8.70 4.71 -13.81
C PRO A 32 -8.93 5.24 -15.25
N LYS A 33 -9.74 4.52 -15.97
CA LYS A 33 -10.17 4.93 -17.33
C LYS A 33 -11.66 5.25 -17.29
N PRO A 34 -12.10 6.31 -18.02
CA PRO A 34 -13.53 6.58 -18.17
C PRO A 34 -14.27 5.35 -18.69
N SER A 35 -15.31 4.94 -18.00
CA SER A 35 -16.12 3.79 -18.37
C SER A 35 -17.57 4.01 -17.94
N PRO A 36 -18.56 3.79 -18.82
CA PRO A 36 -19.96 3.87 -18.45
C PRO A 36 -20.44 2.67 -17.61
N LYS A 37 -19.63 1.59 -17.55
CA LYS A 37 -19.99 0.34 -16.88
C LYS A 37 -19.21 0.10 -15.60
N VAL A 38 -18.00 0.64 -15.50
CA VAL A 38 -17.09 0.37 -14.39
C VAL A 38 -16.68 1.71 -13.77
N PRO A 39 -17.28 2.12 -12.66
CA PRO A 39 -16.94 3.37 -11.99
C PRO A 39 -15.52 3.34 -11.39
N ASP A 40 -14.96 4.51 -11.13
CA ASP A 40 -13.58 4.68 -10.64
C ASP A 40 -13.30 3.88 -9.37
N TRP A 41 -14.25 3.83 -8.43
CA TRP A 41 -14.06 3.12 -7.18
C TRP A 41 -13.90 1.60 -7.36
N GLU A 42 -14.61 0.99 -8.33
CA GLU A 42 -14.41 -0.43 -8.66
C GLU A 42 -13.02 -0.68 -9.22
N GLN A 43 -12.51 0.25 -10.05
CA GLN A 43 -11.16 0.16 -10.59
C GLN A 43 -10.10 0.28 -9.49
N GLU A 44 -10.31 1.13 -8.47
CA GLU A 44 -9.45 1.19 -7.29
C GLU A 44 -9.47 -0.12 -6.49
N VAL A 45 -10.65 -0.73 -6.32
CA VAL A 45 -10.81 -2.02 -5.61
C VAL A 45 -10.04 -3.11 -6.34
N VAL A 46 -10.14 -3.18 -7.66
CA VAL A 46 -9.39 -4.16 -8.47
C VAL A 46 -7.88 -3.97 -8.31
N ALA A 47 -7.39 -2.74 -8.40
CA ALA A 47 -5.98 -2.44 -8.21
C ALA A 47 -5.49 -2.81 -6.79
N SER A 48 -6.33 -2.62 -5.77
CA SER A 48 -6.07 -3.07 -4.41
C SER A 48 -5.98 -4.58 -4.31
N GLY A 49 -6.86 -5.29 -5.04
CA GLY A 49 -6.82 -6.76 -5.15
C GLY A 49 -5.52 -7.26 -5.78
N VAL A 50 -5.05 -6.60 -6.83
CA VAL A 50 -3.75 -6.91 -7.47
C VAL A 50 -2.60 -6.73 -6.49
N ALA A 51 -2.59 -5.62 -5.74
CA ALA A 51 -1.55 -5.38 -4.73
C ALA A 51 -1.56 -6.45 -3.63
N HIS A 52 -2.74 -6.88 -3.20
CA HIS A 52 -2.89 -7.97 -2.23
C HIS A 52 -2.37 -9.29 -2.80
N ALA A 53 -2.78 -9.67 -4.00
CA ALA A 53 -2.30 -10.88 -4.67
C ALA A 53 -0.77 -10.87 -4.84
N LEU A 54 -0.19 -9.72 -5.23
CA LEU A 54 1.26 -9.55 -5.31
C LEU A 54 1.92 -9.76 -3.94
N SER A 55 1.34 -9.25 -2.87
CA SER A 55 1.88 -9.44 -1.52
C SER A 55 1.91 -10.90 -1.09
N LEU A 56 0.89 -11.69 -1.48
CA LEU A 56 0.85 -13.13 -1.22
C LEU A 56 1.89 -13.87 -2.05
N ALA A 57 2.03 -13.55 -3.33
CA ALA A 57 3.03 -14.18 -4.20
C ALA A 57 4.46 -13.89 -3.72
N LEU A 58 4.74 -12.68 -3.28
CA LEU A 58 6.03 -12.33 -2.69
C LEU A 58 6.28 -13.06 -1.37
N ASP A 59 5.25 -13.22 -0.53
CA ASP A 59 5.36 -13.99 0.71
C ASP A 59 5.65 -15.47 0.44
N GLU A 60 4.99 -16.06 -0.55
CA GLU A 60 5.24 -17.43 -1.01
C GLU A 60 6.66 -17.59 -1.55
N ALA A 61 7.16 -16.59 -2.29
CA ALA A 61 8.55 -16.55 -2.79
C ALA A 61 9.60 -16.31 -1.68
N GLY A 62 9.20 -16.22 -0.43
CA GLY A 62 10.12 -16.11 0.71
C GLY A 62 10.41 -14.66 1.16
N TRP A 63 9.76 -13.66 0.58
CA TRP A 63 9.94 -12.25 0.96
C TRP A 63 8.99 -11.82 2.08
N GLY A 64 9.46 -10.93 2.93
CA GLY A 64 8.62 -10.19 3.86
C GLY A 64 7.98 -9.01 3.15
N VAL A 65 6.66 -8.86 3.30
CA VAL A 65 5.91 -7.78 2.64
C VAL A 65 5.02 -7.06 3.64
N MET A 66 4.96 -5.75 3.54
CA MET A 66 4.04 -4.94 4.31
C MET A 66 3.45 -3.83 3.44
N TRP A 67 2.13 -3.81 3.33
CA TRP A 67 1.43 -2.71 2.68
C TRP A 67 1.31 -1.52 3.63
N ARG A 68 1.80 -0.38 3.19
CA ARG A 68 1.69 0.90 3.89
C ARG A 68 0.82 1.85 3.11
N THR A 69 -0.13 2.43 3.80
CA THR A 69 -1.02 3.48 3.31
C THR A 69 -0.95 4.68 4.24
N GLY A 70 -1.81 5.64 4.08
CA GLY A 70 -1.97 6.80 4.96
C GLY A 70 -2.40 8.03 4.19
N LEU A 71 -2.70 9.10 4.89
CA LEU A 71 -3.14 10.37 4.29
C LEU A 71 -2.13 10.90 3.27
N GLN A 72 -0.84 10.63 3.48
CA GLN A 72 0.24 11.05 2.59
C GLN A 72 0.11 10.47 1.18
N ALA A 73 -0.49 9.27 1.03
CA ALA A 73 -0.66 8.65 -0.28
C ALA A 73 -1.54 9.50 -1.23
N ARG A 74 -2.39 10.34 -0.67
CA ARG A 74 -3.29 11.23 -1.43
C ARG A 74 -2.82 12.68 -1.49
N ALA A 75 -1.65 13.01 -0.94
CA ALA A 75 -1.13 14.37 -0.95
C ALA A 75 -0.58 14.75 -2.33
N ASP A 76 -0.94 15.94 -2.82
CA ASP A 76 -0.50 16.47 -4.13
C ASP A 76 1.02 16.47 -4.28
N ALA A 77 1.74 16.73 -3.21
CA ALA A 77 3.19 16.73 -3.22
C ALA A 77 3.76 15.32 -3.45
N VAL A 78 3.14 14.29 -2.90
CA VAL A 78 3.53 12.89 -3.12
C VAL A 78 3.16 12.45 -4.53
N HIS A 79 2.00 12.90 -5.03
CA HIS A 79 1.58 12.70 -6.41
C HIS A 79 2.64 13.23 -7.41
N ARG A 80 3.14 14.46 -7.19
CA ARG A 80 4.20 15.06 -8.01
C ARG A 80 5.51 14.29 -7.95
N ILE A 81 5.93 13.82 -6.75
CA ILE A 81 7.17 13.05 -6.58
C ILE A 81 7.13 11.74 -7.36
N HIS A 82 5.98 11.06 -7.35
CA HIS A 82 5.78 9.84 -8.12
C HIS A 82 5.51 10.10 -9.59
N GLN A 83 5.46 11.36 -10.04
CA GLN A 83 5.20 11.78 -11.43
C GLN A 83 3.90 11.16 -11.99
N LEU A 84 2.88 11.09 -11.13
CA LEU A 84 1.60 10.50 -11.50
C LEU A 84 0.85 11.41 -12.49
N ALA A 85 0.19 10.79 -13.46
CA ALA A 85 -0.71 11.48 -14.36
C ALA A 85 -1.96 12.00 -13.61
N PRO A 86 -2.69 13.00 -14.15
CA PRO A 86 -3.84 13.60 -13.45
C PRO A 86 -4.95 12.61 -13.06
N ASN A 87 -5.10 11.52 -13.81
CA ASN A 87 -6.06 10.45 -13.53
C ASN A 87 -5.50 9.33 -12.65
N GLU A 88 -4.20 9.32 -12.38
CA GLU A 88 -3.57 8.29 -11.56
C GLU A 88 -3.69 8.60 -10.07
N ARG A 89 -3.78 7.55 -9.27
CA ARG A 89 -3.88 7.65 -7.81
C ARG A 89 -2.98 6.63 -7.15
N LEU A 90 -2.24 7.08 -6.15
CA LEU A 90 -1.42 6.20 -5.33
C LEU A 90 -2.28 5.55 -4.25
N LEU A 91 -2.30 4.22 -4.20
CA LEU A 91 -3.02 3.43 -3.20
C LEU A 91 -2.14 3.10 -1.98
N GLY A 92 -0.86 3.38 -2.06
CA GLY A 92 0.12 3.11 -1.02
C GLY A 92 1.37 2.44 -1.57
N TRP A 93 2.12 1.81 -0.67
CA TRP A 93 3.41 1.20 -0.99
C TRP A 93 3.50 -0.20 -0.40
N LEU A 94 4.02 -1.15 -1.16
CA LEU A 94 4.48 -2.43 -0.63
C LEU A 94 5.96 -2.30 -0.27
N TYR A 95 6.26 -2.48 1.00
CA TYR A 95 7.61 -2.57 1.51
C TYR A 95 8.03 -4.04 1.46
N VAL A 96 9.08 -4.34 0.71
CA VAL A 96 9.56 -5.70 0.48
C VAL A 96 10.97 -5.84 1.03
N GLY A 97 11.20 -6.89 1.80
CA GLY A 97 12.50 -7.16 2.41
C GLY A 97 12.62 -8.60 2.88
N ALA A 98 13.69 -8.92 3.58
CA ALA A 98 13.86 -10.24 4.16
C ALA A 98 12.79 -10.53 5.23
N LYS A 99 12.32 -11.77 5.29
CA LYS A 99 11.49 -12.22 6.41
C LYS A 99 12.36 -12.28 7.68
N PRO A 100 11.83 -11.84 8.83
CA PRO A 100 12.56 -12.01 10.09
C PRO A 100 12.75 -13.50 10.39
N ALA A 101 13.89 -13.85 10.95
CA ALA A 101 14.24 -15.24 11.30
C ALA A 101 13.27 -15.85 12.34
N SER A 102 12.67 -15.02 13.19
CA SER A 102 11.65 -15.43 14.14
C SER A 102 10.37 -14.62 13.94
N LYS A 103 9.24 -15.28 13.76
CA LYS A 103 7.93 -14.61 13.80
C LYS A 103 7.56 -14.34 15.27
N SER A 104 7.70 -13.10 15.70
CA SER A 104 7.05 -12.66 16.92
C SER A 104 5.60 -12.27 16.56
N GLY A 105 4.66 -13.08 16.93
CA GLY A 105 3.24 -12.76 16.79
C GLY A 105 2.40 -14.00 16.47
N ARG A 106 1.41 -14.25 17.31
CA ARG A 106 0.42 -15.30 17.11
C ARG A 106 -0.72 -14.69 16.30
N ARG A 107 -1.03 -15.27 15.13
CA ARG A 107 -2.26 -14.94 14.42
C ARG A 107 -3.46 -15.41 15.26
N THR A 108 -4.37 -14.49 15.54
CA THR A 108 -5.68 -14.89 16.11
C THR A 108 -6.50 -15.52 15.00
N PRO A 109 -6.95 -16.79 15.14
CA PRO A 109 -7.79 -17.42 14.14
C PRO A 109 -9.14 -16.70 14.06
N ILE A 110 -9.56 -16.41 12.83
CA ILE A 110 -10.87 -15.83 12.53
C ILE A 110 -11.87 -16.96 12.30
N LYS A 111 -13.00 -16.92 12.99
CA LYS A 111 -14.10 -17.86 12.75
C LYS A 111 -14.96 -17.31 11.62
N ALA A 112 -14.87 -17.87 10.43
CA ALA A 112 -15.58 -17.41 9.24
C ALA A 112 -17.11 -17.24 9.48
N LYS A 113 -17.73 -18.11 10.28
CA LYS A 113 -19.15 -18.03 10.64
C LYS A 113 -19.58 -16.73 11.32
N ASP A 114 -18.65 -16.03 11.98
CA ASP A 114 -18.95 -14.78 12.68
C ASP A 114 -19.09 -13.59 11.70
N TYR A 115 -18.73 -13.80 10.44
CA TYR A 115 -18.72 -12.80 9.35
C TYR A 115 -19.62 -13.17 8.17
N LEU A 116 -20.32 -14.30 8.26
CA LEU A 116 -21.21 -14.78 7.21
C LEU A 116 -22.67 -14.69 7.70
N THR A 117 -23.52 -14.10 6.87
CA THR A 117 -24.96 -14.06 7.08
C THR A 117 -25.66 -14.66 5.86
N ALA A 118 -26.59 -15.59 6.07
CA ALA A 118 -27.47 -16.04 5.01
C ALA A 118 -28.53 -14.97 4.74
N LEU A 119 -28.83 -14.71 3.47
CA LEU A 119 -29.93 -13.85 3.03
C LEU A 119 -31.24 -14.63 2.97
#